data_cd9a76d8842cddfc32849aab3d11f9f3
#
_entry.id   cd9a76d8842cddfc32849aab3d11f9f3
#
_cell.length_a   1.000
_cell.length_b   1.000
_cell.length_c   1.000
_cell.angle_alpha   90.00
_cell.angle_beta   90.00
_cell.angle_gamma   90.00
#
_symmetry.space_group_name_H-M   'P 1'
#
loop_
_entity.id
_entity.type
_entity.pdbx_description
1 polymer ?
#
loop_
_entity_poly.entity_id
_entity_poly.type
_entity_poly.pdbx_seq_one_letter_code
_entity_poly.pdbx_strand_id
1 'polypeptide(L)'
;KDKKVPVPIKVKDKPVPIIDINDDALLDQDITLAIKAFEDFGKAILIIWNKLDLLPKNSDPLKIIKEKTAKYKHFFDIVPQILFSARTKRNKEKLIPEIKALWARYSQRIDSKEVYLYIKELLSQKSLFKIQQKLQIQSLHVIKTSPPTFVIRSRQYALFGSSEVNFLTNHLRKQFDFKGVPIIWKINND
;
A
#
# COMPACT_ATOMS: atom_id res chain seq x y z
N LYS A 1 -4.30 34.47 -9.27
CA LYS A 1 -3.30 33.65 -8.54
C LYS A 1 -3.54 32.22 -8.97
N ASP A 2 -2.75 31.77 -9.93
CA ASP A 2 -2.85 30.42 -10.49
C ASP A 2 -2.44 29.41 -9.44
N LYS A 3 -3.40 28.62 -8.96
CA LYS A 3 -3.14 27.45 -8.12
C LYS A 3 -2.47 26.40 -9.02
N LYS A 4 -1.15 26.31 -8.98
CA LYS A 4 -0.42 25.21 -9.62
C LYS A 4 -0.86 23.89 -8.97
N VAL A 5 -1.67 23.14 -9.68
CA VAL A 5 -1.96 21.74 -9.34
C VAL A 5 -0.64 20.98 -9.37
N PRO A 6 -0.27 20.22 -8.33
CA PRO A 6 0.92 19.40 -8.35
C PRO A 6 0.84 18.40 -9.52
N VAL A 7 1.77 18.49 -10.45
CA VAL A 7 1.82 17.54 -11.56
C VAL A 7 2.51 16.28 -11.06
N PRO A 8 1.83 15.12 -11.07
CA PRO A 8 2.46 13.87 -10.68
C PRO A 8 3.59 13.51 -11.65
N ILE A 9 4.76 13.24 -11.12
CA ILE A 9 5.88 12.73 -11.92
C ILE A 9 5.52 11.31 -12.35
N LYS A 10 5.30 11.11 -13.66
CA LYS A 10 5.06 9.79 -14.23
C LYS A 10 6.39 9.05 -14.36
N VAL A 11 6.58 8.00 -13.57
CA VAL A 11 7.64 7.02 -13.79
C VAL A 11 7.00 5.78 -14.42
N LYS A 12 7.10 5.65 -15.75
CA LYS A 12 6.53 4.55 -16.54
C LYS A 12 5.07 4.24 -16.15
N ASP A 13 4.18 5.22 -16.33
CA ASP A 13 2.73 5.14 -16.04
C ASP A 13 2.31 4.92 -14.58
N LYS A 14 3.19 5.22 -13.62
CA LYS A 14 2.88 5.10 -12.20
C LYS A 14 2.89 6.46 -11.52
N PRO A 15 1.80 6.86 -10.86
CA PRO A 15 1.76 8.11 -10.11
C PRO A 15 2.63 7.99 -8.86
N VAL A 16 3.57 8.93 -8.71
CA VAL A 16 4.29 9.17 -7.46
C VAL A 16 3.72 10.45 -6.89
N PRO A 17 2.90 10.42 -5.82
CA PRO A 17 2.40 11.64 -5.21
C PRO A 17 3.54 12.39 -4.53
N ILE A 18 3.68 13.66 -4.88
CA ILE A 18 4.61 14.60 -4.25
C ILE A 18 3.77 15.61 -3.48
N ILE A 19 3.87 15.55 -2.16
CA ILE A 19 3.05 16.37 -1.24
C ILE A 19 3.91 17.48 -0.65
N ASP A 20 3.39 18.70 -0.64
CA ASP A 20 3.98 19.79 0.10
C ASP A 20 3.68 19.62 1.59
N ILE A 21 4.73 19.39 2.39
CA ILE A 21 4.56 19.16 3.83
C ILE A 21 4.00 20.41 4.57
N ASN A 22 4.11 21.60 3.97
CA ASN A 22 3.68 22.86 4.55
C ASN A 22 2.28 23.31 4.10
N ASP A 23 1.67 22.61 3.11
CA ASP A 23 0.36 22.97 2.57
C ASP A 23 -0.74 22.10 3.16
N ASP A 24 -1.54 22.67 4.07
CA ASP A 24 -2.66 21.94 4.68
C ASP A 24 -3.90 21.90 3.78
N ALA A 25 -4.04 22.83 2.85
CA ALA A 25 -5.26 22.97 2.04
C ALA A 25 -5.40 21.89 0.97
N LEU A 26 -4.29 21.38 0.43
CA LEU A 26 -4.28 20.36 -0.61
C LEU A 26 -4.02 18.95 -0.08
N LEU A 27 -3.57 18.83 1.18
CA LEU A 27 -3.15 17.56 1.76
C LEU A 27 -4.21 16.46 1.67
N ASP A 28 -5.45 16.76 2.01
CA ASP A 28 -6.55 15.79 1.99
C ASP A 28 -6.90 15.33 0.58
N GLN A 29 -6.84 16.23 -0.39
CA GLN A 29 -7.09 15.90 -1.79
C GLN A 29 -5.99 15.01 -2.35
N ASP A 30 -4.73 15.34 -2.09
CA ASP A 30 -3.56 14.57 -2.53
C ASP A 30 -3.56 13.16 -1.93
N ILE A 31 -3.86 13.04 -0.63
CA ILE A 31 -3.96 11.74 0.04
C ILE A 31 -5.12 10.93 -0.52
N THR A 32 -6.30 11.53 -0.71
CA THR A 32 -7.46 10.86 -1.29
C THR A 32 -7.16 10.33 -2.71
N LEU A 33 -6.46 11.12 -3.51
CA LEU A 33 -6.02 10.70 -4.85
C LEU A 33 -5.03 9.54 -4.79
N ALA A 34 -4.08 9.57 -3.85
CA ALA A 34 -3.13 8.48 -3.62
C ALA A 34 -3.84 7.18 -3.19
N ILE A 35 -4.82 7.27 -2.28
CA ILE A 35 -5.64 6.13 -1.83
C ILE A 35 -6.42 5.55 -3.01
N LYS A 36 -7.10 6.37 -3.80
CA LYS A 36 -7.81 5.91 -5.00
C LYS A 36 -6.87 5.25 -6.01
N ALA A 37 -5.69 5.81 -6.24
CA ALA A 37 -4.70 5.20 -7.13
C ALA A 37 -4.25 3.82 -6.62
N PHE A 38 -4.14 3.67 -5.31
CA PHE A 38 -3.76 2.41 -4.68
C PHE A 38 -4.90 1.38 -4.71
N GLU A 39 -6.08 1.74 -4.22
CA GLU A 39 -7.21 0.82 -4.02
C GLU A 39 -7.97 0.54 -5.32
N ASP A 40 -8.36 1.59 -6.06
CA ASP A 40 -9.23 1.45 -7.24
C ASP A 40 -8.43 1.07 -8.50
N PHE A 41 -7.21 1.64 -8.65
CA PHE A 41 -6.41 1.45 -9.85
C PHE A 41 -5.24 0.46 -9.67
N GLY A 42 -5.06 -0.11 -8.49
CA GLY A 42 -4.03 -1.10 -8.24
C GLY A 42 -2.60 -0.58 -8.45
N LYS A 43 -2.35 0.71 -8.18
CA LYS A 43 -1.04 1.33 -8.37
C LYS A 43 -0.17 1.23 -7.11
N ALA A 44 1.09 0.84 -7.28
CA ALA A 44 2.06 0.96 -6.19
C ALA A 44 2.33 2.43 -5.86
N ILE A 45 2.39 2.77 -4.57
CA ILE A 45 2.49 4.15 -4.10
C ILE A 45 3.75 4.35 -3.26
N LEU A 46 4.46 5.44 -3.56
CA LEU A 46 5.51 6.03 -2.74
C LEU A 46 5.12 7.48 -2.45
N ILE A 47 5.04 7.87 -1.20
CA ILE A 47 4.76 9.25 -0.80
C ILE A 47 6.07 10.02 -0.65
N ILE A 48 6.15 11.20 -1.29
CA ILE A 48 7.29 12.10 -1.16
C ILE A 48 6.82 13.38 -0.48
N TRP A 49 7.28 13.60 0.75
CA TRP A 49 7.05 14.82 1.51
C TRP A 49 8.09 15.86 1.11
N ASN A 50 7.70 16.78 0.24
CA ASN A 50 8.60 17.82 -0.29
C ASN A 50 8.58 19.08 0.55
N LYS A 51 9.54 19.99 0.27
CA LYS A 51 9.76 21.28 0.92
C LYS A 51 10.14 21.17 2.40
N LEU A 52 10.88 20.14 2.74
CA LEU A 52 11.43 19.92 4.08
C LEU A 52 12.28 21.10 4.59
N ASP A 53 12.85 21.89 3.67
CA ASP A 53 13.65 23.06 3.96
C ASP A 53 12.86 24.26 4.50
N LEU A 54 11.55 24.27 4.35
CA LEU A 54 10.66 25.30 4.87
C LEU A 54 10.15 25.03 6.29
N LEU A 55 10.38 23.83 6.81
CA LEU A 55 10.03 23.53 8.19
C LEU A 55 10.93 24.29 9.18
N PRO A 56 10.42 24.69 10.35
CA PRO A 56 11.23 25.27 11.40
C PRO A 56 12.40 24.37 11.79
N LYS A 57 13.58 24.95 12.04
CA LYS A 57 14.82 24.20 12.33
C LYS A 57 14.70 23.20 13.50
N ASN A 58 13.84 23.51 14.47
CA ASN A 58 13.64 22.70 15.69
C ASN A 58 12.40 21.83 15.61
N SER A 59 11.75 21.72 14.44
CA SER A 59 10.58 20.84 14.28
C SER A 59 10.99 19.41 13.98
N ASP A 60 10.16 18.46 14.45
CA ASP A 60 10.24 17.06 14.04
C ASP A 60 9.32 16.81 12.85
N PRO A 61 9.85 16.60 11.63
CA PRO A 61 9.04 16.37 10.45
C PRO A 61 8.16 15.13 10.56
N LEU A 62 8.62 14.08 11.23
CA LEU A 62 7.86 12.82 11.37
C LEU A 62 6.66 13.02 12.29
N LYS A 63 6.82 13.82 13.36
CA LYS A 63 5.70 14.17 14.24
C LYS A 63 4.64 14.99 13.49
N ILE A 64 5.07 15.99 12.72
CA ILE A 64 4.17 16.83 11.91
C ILE A 64 3.38 15.96 10.91
N ILE A 65 4.05 15.08 10.18
CA ILE A 65 3.39 14.17 9.23
C ILE A 65 2.38 13.28 9.95
N LYS A 66 2.77 12.69 11.08
CA LYS A 66 1.90 11.81 11.85
C LYS A 66 0.64 12.51 12.32
N GLU A 67 0.74 13.75 12.77
CA GLU A 67 -0.40 14.57 13.19
C GLU A 67 -1.30 14.92 12.00
N LYS A 68 -0.73 15.41 10.90
CA LYS A 68 -1.47 15.76 9.68
C LYS A 68 -2.16 14.58 9.02
N THR A 69 -1.60 13.38 9.14
CA THR A 69 -2.10 12.15 8.47
C THR A 69 -2.84 11.20 9.40
N ALA A 70 -3.15 11.63 10.63
CA ALA A 70 -3.74 10.77 11.66
C ALA A 70 -5.01 10.05 11.19
N LYS A 71 -5.89 10.72 10.45
CA LYS A 71 -7.12 10.13 9.89
C LYS A 71 -6.88 9.07 8.81
N TYR A 72 -5.69 9.07 8.18
CA TYR A 72 -5.29 8.14 7.14
C TYR A 72 -4.24 7.14 7.61
N LYS A 73 -4.09 6.97 8.92
CA LYS A 73 -3.03 6.16 9.54
C LYS A 73 -2.86 4.80 8.88
N HIS A 74 -3.95 4.06 8.60
CA HIS A 74 -3.89 2.73 7.98
C HIS A 74 -3.18 2.73 6.63
N PHE A 75 -3.42 3.76 5.81
CA PHE A 75 -2.76 3.89 4.52
C PHE A 75 -1.27 4.20 4.69
N PHE A 76 -0.93 5.14 5.57
CA PHE A 76 0.47 5.53 5.80
C PHE A 76 1.31 4.45 6.48
N ASP A 77 0.70 3.54 7.24
CA ASP A 77 1.39 2.39 7.84
C ASP A 77 1.85 1.37 6.76
N ILE A 78 1.19 1.32 5.61
CA ILE A 78 1.45 0.33 4.56
C ILE A 78 2.17 0.88 3.33
N VAL A 79 2.35 2.20 3.21
CA VAL A 79 3.06 2.81 2.08
C VAL A 79 4.43 3.35 2.51
N PRO A 80 5.46 3.27 1.65
CA PRO A 80 6.75 3.90 1.92
C PRO A 80 6.64 5.42 1.79
N GLN A 81 7.45 6.12 2.59
CA GLN A 81 7.46 7.58 2.65
C GLN A 81 8.89 8.10 2.63
N ILE A 82 9.14 9.19 1.91
CA ILE A 82 10.42 9.87 1.85
C ILE A 82 10.25 11.34 2.22
N LEU A 83 11.08 11.81 3.16
CA LEU A 83 11.25 13.23 3.43
C LEU A 83 12.24 13.80 2.41
N PHE A 84 11.86 14.87 1.70
CA PHE A 84 12.63 15.38 0.59
C PHE A 84 12.63 16.93 0.56
N SER A 85 13.67 17.51 -0.01
CA SER A 85 13.67 18.90 -0.43
C SER A 85 14.24 19.02 -1.83
N ALA A 86 13.42 19.40 -2.78
CA ALA A 86 13.86 19.62 -4.16
C ALA A 86 14.83 20.81 -4.24
N ARG A 87 14.63 21.84 -3.41
CA ARG A 87 15.46 23.05 -3.38
C ARG A 87 16.86 22.78 -2.88
N THR A 88 17.00 22.10 -1.72
CA THR A 88 18.30 21.84 -1.08
C THR A 88 18.90 20.51 -1.49
N LYS A 89 18.18 19.68 -2.26
CA LYS A 89 18.53 18.31 -2.64
C LYS A 89 18.68 17.35 -1.45
N ARG A 90 18.17 17.73 -0.26
CA ARG A 90 18.22 16.88 0.93
C ARG A 90 17.48 15.56 0.68
N ASN A 91 18.11 14.44 1.02
CA ASN A 91 17.64 13.07 0.82
C ASN A 91 17.43 12.66 -0.66
N LYS A 92 18.05 13.36 -1.62
CA LYS A 92 17.97 13.01 -3.05
C LYS A 92 18.46 11.59 -3.31
N GLU A 93 19.50 11.18 -2.60
CA GLU A 93 20.11 9.86 -2.72
C GLU A 93 19.18 8.70 -2.36
N LYS A 94 18.15 8.95 -1.53
CA LYS A 94 17.17 7.94 -1.10
C LYS A 94 16.07 7.68 -2.14
N LEU A 95 15.84 8.64 -3.05
CA LEU A 95 14.69 8.60 -3.96
C LEU A 95 14.75 7.43 -4.94
N ILE A 96 15.85 7.30 -5.66
CA ILE A 96 16.02 6.25 -6.67
C ILE A 96 16.06 4.84 -6.06
N PRO A 97 16.79 4.59 -4.97
CA PRO A 97 16.75 3.29 -4.29
C PRO A 97 15.33 2.89 -3.86
N GLU A 98 14.55 3.82 -3.27
CA GLU A 98 13.19 3.48 -2.81
C GLU A 98 12.22 3.24 -3.97
N ILE A 99 12.34 3.98 -5.08
CA ILE A 99 11.57 3.70 -6.30
C ILE A 99 11.89 2.31 -6.84
N LYS A 100 13.17 1.93 -6.90
CA LYS A 100 13.61 0.60 -7.33
C LYS A 100 13.09 -0.50 -6.40
N ALA A 101 13.17 -0.28 -5.09
CA ALA A 101 12.66 -1.23 -4.10
C ALA A 101 11.13 -1.40 -4.23
N LEU A 102 10.38 -0.31 -4.39
CA LEU A 102 8.95 -0.38 -4.63
C LEU A 102 8.61 -1.11 -5.93
N TRP A 103 9.40 -0.87 -6.99
CA TRP A 103 9.23 -1.59 -8.24
C TRP A 103 9.49 -3.10 -8.09
N ALA A 104 10.56 -3.48 -7.39
CA ALA A 104 10.88 -4.88 -7.12
C ALA A 104 9.74 -5.58 -6.37
N ARG A 105 9.18 -4.94 -5.33
CA ARG A 105 8.00 -5.45 -4.58
C ARG A 105 6.76 -5.58 -5.46
N TYR A 106 6.52 -4.61 -6.35
CA TYR A 106 5.34 -4.60 -7.22
C TYR A 106 5.40 -5.64 -8.33
N SER A 107 6.60 -5.96 -8.82
CA SER A 107 6.83 -6.89 -9.92
C SER A 107 7.37 -8.25 -9.48
N GLN A 108 7.47 -8.50 -8.16
CA GLN A 108 7.96 -9.77 -7.64
C GLN A 108 7.08 -10.94 -8.09
N ARG A 109 7.72 -12.03 -8.43
CA ARG A 109 7.04 -13.30 -8.74
C ARG A 109 6.94 -14.11 -7.46
N ILE A 110 5.74 -14.56 -7.15
CA ILE A 110 5.47 -15.37 -5.97
C ILE A 110 4.87 -16.70 -6.43
N ASP A 111 5.34 -17.78 -5.84
CA ASP A 111 4.80 -19.11 -6.13
C ASP A 111 3.41 -19.27 -5.48
N SER A 112 2.45 -19.69 -6.30
CA SER A 112 1.07 -19.96 -5.85
C SER A 112 1.01 -21.02 -4.75
N LYS A 113 1.87 -22.04 -4.81
CA LYS A 113 1.93 -23.10 -3.81
C LYS A 113 2.41 -22.59 -2.46
N GLU A 114 3.42 -21.72 -2.46
CA GLU A 114 3.94 -21.09 -1.24
C GLU A 114 2.85 -20.26 -0.56
N VAL A 115 2.15 -19.40 -1.32
CA VAL A 115 1.05 -18.58 -0.79
C VAL A 115 -0.10 -19.46 -0.30
N TYR A 116 -0.46 -20.51 -1.05
CA TYR A 116 -1.53 -21.42 -0.65
C TYR A 116 -1.21 -22.09 0.69
N LEU A 117 -0.01 -22.63 0.85
CA LEU A 117 0.41 -23.29 2.09
C LEU A 117 0.40 -22.32 3.27
N TYR A 118 0.95 -21.12 3.07
CA TYR A 118 0.95 -20.08 4.10
C TYR A 118 -0.47 -19.69 4.54
N ILE A 119 -1.38 -19.42 3.59
CA ILE A 119 -2.76 -19.06 3.91
C ILE A 119 -3.51 -20.22 4.56
N LYS A 120 -3.31 -21.46 4.08
CA LYS A 120 -3.91 -22.65 4.67
C LYS A 120 -3.48 -22.84 6.12
N GLU A 121 -2.21 -22.69 6.41
CA GLU A 121 -1.68 -22.75 7.78
C GLU A 121 -2.26 -21.64 8.65
N LEU A 122 -2.25 -20.40 8.15
CA LEU A 122 -2.82 -19.24 8.83
C LEU A 122 -4.30 -19.44 9.22
N LEU A 123 -5.10 -19.97 8.32
CA LEU A 123 -6.51 -20.28 8.55
C LEU A 123 -6.72 -21.45 9.51
N SER A 124 -5.74 -22.37 9.63
CA SER A 124 -5.82 -23.50 10.55
C SER A 124 -5.52 -23.12 12.00
N GLN A 125 -4.61 -22.16 12.20
CA GLN A 125 -4.13 -21.76 13.53
C GLN A 125 -5.11 -20.87 14.30
N LYS A 126 -6.03 -20.16 13.62
CA LYS A 126 -6.97 -19.26 14.24
C LYS A 126 -8.41 -19.63 13.87
N SER A 127 -9.29 -19.75 14.87
CA SER A 127 -10.70 -19.56 14.67
C SER A 127 -10.91 -18.06 14.41
N LEU A 128 -10.85 -17.67 13.15
CA LEU A 128 -10.64 -16.29 12.74
C LEU A 128 -11.84 -15.40 12.94
N PHE A 129 -13.00 -15.87 13.33
CA PHE A 129 -14.17 -15.01 13.33
C PHE A 129 -15.22 -15.46 14.34
N LYS A 130 -16.12 -14.54 14.65
CA LYS A 130 -17.38 -14.74 15.39
C LYS A 130 -18.23 -15.93 14.89
N ILE A 131 -17.85 -16.50 13.75
CA ILE A 131 -18.45 -17.66 13.11
C ILE A 131 -17.68 -18.89 13.60
N GLN A 132 -18.35 -19.84 14.22
CA GLN A 132 -17.78 -21.10 14.72
C GLN A 132 -17.22 -22.03 13.61
N GLN A 133 -17.28 -21.61 12.35
CA GLN A 133 -16.81 -22.38 11.21
C GLN A 133 -15.42 -21.92 10.77
N LYS A 134 -14.50 -22.89 10.67
CA LYS A 134 -13.17 -22.66 10.10
C LYS A 134 -13.30 -22.38 8.61
N LEU A 135 -12.78 -21.23 8.15
CA LEU A 135 -12.66 -20.97 6.73
C LEU A 135 -11.70 -21.97 6.07
N GLN A 136 -12.15 -22.55 4.96
CA GLN A 136 -11.38 -23.50 4.18
C GLN A 136 -11.22 -22.99 2.75
N ILE A 137 -10.01 -23.12 2.23
CA ILE A 137 -9.70 -22.85 0.83
C ILE A 137 -9.35 -24.15 0.12
N GLN A 138 -9.91 -24.37 -1.07
CA GLN A 138 -9.61 -25.52 -1.92
C GLN A 138 -8.38 -25.28 -2.78
N SER A 139 -8.28 -24.09 -3.35
CA SER A 139 -7.11 -23.69 -4.11
C SER A 139 -6.84 -22.19 -3.99
N LEU A 140 -5.59 -21.81 -4.25
CA LEU A 140 -5.16 -20.42 -4.37
C LEU A 140 -4.17 -20.33 -5.54
N HIS A 141 -4.40 -19.34 -6.42
CA HIS A 141 -3.54 -19.09 -7.57
C HIS A 141 -3.17 -17.61 -7.66
N VAL A 142 -1.92 -17.36 -7.98
CA VAL A 142 -1.44 -16.00 -8.35
C VAL A 142 -1.64 -15.85 -9.87
N ILE A 143 -2.58 -15.02 -10.29
CA ILE A 143 -2.93 -14.86 -11.71
C ILE A 143 -2.28 -13.63 -12.35
N LYS A 144 -1.79 -12.69 -11.53
CA LYS A 144 -1.12 -11.48 -11.99
C LYS A 144 -0.11 -11.02 -10.94
N THR A 145 1.01 -10.48 -11.39
CA THR A 145 2.09 -9.98 -10.52
C THR A 145 2.03 -8.47 -10.29
N SER A 146 1.48 -7.71 -11.23
CA SER A 146 1.54 -6.24 -11.18
C SER A 146 0.19 -5.59 -11.51
N PRO A 147 -0.69 -5.34 -10.54
CA PRO A 147 -0.57 -5.65 -9.10
C PRO A 147 -0.72 -7.15 -8.80
N PRO A 148 -0.16 -7.63 -7.66
CA PRO A 148 -0.36 -9.01 -7.21
C PRO A 148 -1.85 -9.31 -7.08
N THR A 149 -2.32 -10.30 -7.83
CA THR A 149 -3.73 -10.67 -7.86
C THR A 149 -3.87 -12.15 -7.55
N PHE A 150 -4.57 -12.44 -6.46
CA PHE A 150 -4.78 -13.78 -5.93
C PHE A 150 -6.22 -14.22 -6.19
N VAL A 151 -6.39 -15.45 -6.64
CA VAL A 151 -7.71 -16.09 -6.79
C VAL A 151 -7.80 -17.20 -5.75
N ILE A 152 -8.78 -17.09 -4.87
CA ILE A 152 -9.16 -18.15 -3.93
C ILE A 152 -10.40 -18.85 -4.44
N ARG A 153 -10.40 -20.18 -4.42
CA ARG A 153 -11.60 -21.01 -4.55
C ARG A 153 -11.98 -21.61 -3.21
N SER A 154 -13.24 -21.44 -2.84
CA SER A 154 -13.78 -21.91 -1.57
C SER A 154 -15.28 -22.15 -1.69
N ARG A 155 -15.75 -23.30 -1.18
CA ARG A 155 -17.20 -23.56 -1.00
C ARG A 155 -17.84 -22.57 -0.02
N GLN A 156 -17.01 -21.97 0.84
CA GLN A 156 -17.42 -20.97 1.82
C GLN A 156 -17.14 -19.54 1.34
N TYR A 157 -17.11 -19.30 0.02
CA TYR A 157 -16.73 -18.00 -0.57
C TYR A 157 -17.53 -16.81 -0.01
N ALA A 158 -18.82 -17.04 0.32
CA ALA A 158 -19.70 -16.02 0.89
C ALA A 158 -19.29 -15.57 2.31
N LEU A 159 -18.46 -16.35 3.00
CA LEU A 159 -17.93 -16.01 4.33
C LEU A 159 -16.68 -15.11 4.28
N PHE A 160 -16.12 -14.89 3.09
CA PHE A 160 -14.99 -13.98 2.90
C PHE A 160 -15.49 -12.54 2.73
N GLY A 161 -15.81 -11.91 3.84
CA GLY A 161 -16.14 -10.48 3.88
C GLY A 161 -14.89 -9.58 3.94
N SER A 162 -15.10 -8.28 4.11
CA SER A 162 -14.02 -7.28 4.16
C SER A 162 -13.01 -7.57 5.29
N SER A 163 -13.48 -8.06 6.45
CA SER A 163 -12.63 -8.37 7.61
C SER A 163 -11.66 -9.51 7.29
N GLU A 164 -12.15 -10.57 6.65
CA GLU A 164 -11.38 -11.74 6.25
C GLU A 164 -10.32 -11.38 5.21
N VAL A 165 -10.73 -10.64 4.19
CA VAL A 165 -9.85 -10.16 3.12
C VAL A 165 -8.77 -9.23 3.70
N ASN A 166 -9.13 -8.30 4.57
CA ASN A 166 -8.16 -7.41 5.23
C ASN A 166 -7.17 -8.19 6.10
N PHE A 167 -7.65 -9.20 6.82
CA PHE A 167 -6.77 -10.07 7.62
C PHE A 167 -5.75 -10.79 6.72
N LEU A 168 -6.20 -11.45 5.66
CA LEU A 168 -5.31 -12.12 4.70
C LEU A 168 -4.32 -11.14 4.06
N THR A 169 -4.81 -9.97 3.66
CA THR A 169 -3.99 -8.89 3.07
C THR A 169 -2.87 -8.46 4.01
N ASN A 170 -3.19 -8.22 5.29
CA ASN A 170 -2.21 -7.77 6.28
C ASN A 170 -1.15 -8.85 6.56
N HIS A 171 -1.53 -10.11 6.58
CA HIS A 171 -0.59 -11.23 6.75
C HIS A 171 0.31 -11.42 5.54
N LEU A 172 -0.26 -11.40 4.31
CA LEU A 172 0.55 -11.49 3.09
C LEU A 172 1.50 -10.31 2.94
N ARG A 173 1.06 -9.10 3.29
CA ARG A 173 1.89 -7.90 3.22
C ARG A 173 3.14 -7.99 4.09
N LYS A 174 3.02 -8.61 5.27
CA LYS A 174 4.14 -8.84 6.17
C LYS A 174 5.05 -9.97 5.69
N GLN A 175 4.46 -11.08 5.24
CA GLN A 175 5.21 -12.28 4.85
C GLN A 175 6.02 -12.08 3.57
N PHE A 176 5.46 -11.37 2.59
CA PHE A 176 6.04 -11.23 1.24
C PHE A 176 6.50 -9.81 0.91
N ASP A 177 6.66 -8.95 1.92
CA ASP A 177 7.08 -7.54 1.78
C ASP A 177 6.31 -6.77 0.67
N PHE A 178 5.00 -6.69 0.79
CA PHE A 178 4.17 -5.87 -0.10
C PHE A 178 3.99 -4.43 0.40
N LYS A 179 5.02 -3.84 1.01
CA LYS A 179 4.96 -2.44 1.43
C LYS A 179 4.82 -1.51 0.21
N GLY A 180 3.76 -0.68 0.21
CA GLY A 180 3.46 0.24 -0.90
C GLY A 180 2.83 -0.43 -2.13
N VAL A 181 2.50 -1.72 -2.05
CA VAL A 181 1.94 -2.51 -3.14
C VAL A 181 0.50 -2.91 -2.82
N PRO A 182 -0.48 -2.61 -3.69
CA PRO A 182 -1.85 -3.10 -3.53
C PRO A 182 -1.92 -4.60 -3.77
N ILE A 183 -2.78 -5.28 -3.01
CA ILE A 183 -3.06 -6.71 -3.16
C ILE A 183 -4.50 -6.87 -3.57
N ILE A 184 -4.74 -7.57 -4.68
CA ILE A 184 -6.08 -7.79 -5.22
C ILE A 184 -6.51 -9.23 -4.98
N TRP A 185 -7.69 -9.39 -4.44
CA TRP A 185 -8.32 -10.69 -4.21
C TRP A 185 -9.50 -10.90 -5.14
N LYS A 186 -9.61 -12.12 -5.66
CA LYS A 186 -10.81 -12.65 -6.30
C LYS A 186 -11.19 -13.93 -5.58
N ILE A 187 -12.40 -13.97 -5.03
CA ILE A 187 -12.85 -15.10 -4.25
C ILE A 187 -14.09 -15.67 -4.93
N ASN A 188 -13.98 -16.91 -5.37
CA ASN A 188 -15.00 -17.54 -6.18
C ASN A 188 -15.48 -18.83 -5.51
N ASN A 189 -16.68 -19.27 -5.90
CA ASN A 189 -17.14 -20.64 -5.64
C ASN A 189 -16.25 -21.62 -6.42
N ASP A 190 -16.22 -22.85 -5.94
CA ASP A 190 -15.51 -23.96 -6.60
C ASP A 190 -16.21 -24.35 -7.91
#